data_d466b17739b99471d46870fb59377241
#
_entry.id   d466b17739b99471d46870fb59377241
#
_cell.length_a   1.000
_cell.length_b   1.000
_cell.length_c   1.000
_cell.angle_alpha   90.00
_cell.angle_beta   90.00
_cell.angle_gamma   90.00
#
_symmetry.space_group_name_H-M   'P 1'
#
loop_
_entity.id
_entity.type
_entity.pdbx_description
1 polymer ?
#
loop_
_entity_poly.entity_id
_entity_poly.type
_entity_poly.pdbx_seq_one_letter_code
_entity_poly.pdbx_strand_id
1 'polypeptide(L)'
;NGTQNIIEPFVGNGDLLKFIDDPTKYNIEVYDIDPKYPDTIKQDTLDCPPDYKDKFILTNPPYLARNKSTNKKLYDRYNTNDLYKCFIISIIQNVSLGGIIIIPLNFISSIRKADIELRKLFLEIYSVKMINIFEEQVFDDTTYSVCSMYFLKKTDIDTDNIKVHIY
;
A
#
# COMPACT_ATOMS: atom_id res chain seq x y z
N ASN A 1 26.34 6.06 5.83
CA ASN A 1 25.20 5.21 5.47
C ASN A 1 24.12 5.46 6.54
N GLY A 2 23.11 6.27 6.21
CA GLY A 2 21.99 6.51 7.12
C GLY A 2 21.09 5.26 7.18
N THR A 3 20.54 4.97 8.37
CA THR A 3 19.55 3.91 8.56
C THR A 3 18.33 4.23 7.70
N GLN A 4 17.85 3.27 6.89
CA GLN A 4 16.64 3.47 6.09
C GLN A 4 15.39 3.33 6.98
N ASN A 5 14.44 4.23 6.78
CA ASN A 5 13.17 4.19 7.51
C ASN A 5 12.13 3.38 6.73
N ILE A 6 11.54 2.39 7.38
CA ILE A 6 10.43 1.59 6.85
C ILE A 6 9.19 1.89 7.68
N ILE A 7 8.03 1.92 7.03
CA ILE A 7 6.75 2.06 7.70
C ILE A 7 5.76 1.00 7.22
N GLU A 8 5.13 0.29 8.18
CA GLU A 8 4.04 -0.65 7.96
C GLU A 8 2.77 -0.10 8.64
N PRO A 9 1.89 0.57 7.89
CA PRO A 9 0.71 1.22 8.46
C PRO A 9 -0.47 0.29 8.79
N PHE A 10 -0.38 -1.01 8.46
CA PHE A 10 -1.41 -2.02 8.72
C PHE A 10 -0.76 -3.36 9.09
N VAL A 11 0.03 -3.36 10.16
CA VAL A 11 0.98 -4.46 10.47
C VAL A 11 0.32 -5.80 10.76
N GLY A 12 -0.90 -5.82 11.29
CA GLY A 12 -1.61 -7.05 11.66
C GLY A 12 -0.76 -7.92 12.60
N ASN A 13 -0.43 -9.14 12.16
CA ASN A 13 0.44 -10.08 12.88
C ASN A 13 1.94 -9.89 12.58
N GLY A 14 2.32 -8.93 11.75
CA GLY A 14 3.71 -8.69 11.35
C GLY A 14 4.23 -9.63 10.27
N ASP A 15 3.34 -10.24 9.48
CA ASP A 15 3.74 -11.26 8.51
C ASP A 15 4.66 -10.72 7.42
N LEU A 16 4.46 -9.50 6.93
CA LEU A 16 5.34 -8.89 5.93
C LEU A 16 6.74 -8.59 6.48
N LEU A 17 6.84 -8.28 7.77
CA LEU A 17 8.14 -7.96 8.40
C LEU A 17 9.07 -9.17 8.46
N LYS A 18 8.52 -10.39 8.41
CA LYS A 18 9.31 -11.64 8.39
C LYS A 18 10.15 -11.79 7.12
N PHE A 19 9.83 -11.07 6.05
CA PHE A 19 10.58 -11.06 4.80
C PHE A 19 11.74 -10.06 4.78
N ILE A 20 11.96 -9.32 5.86
CA ILE A 20 13.13 -8.45 6.02
C ILE A 20 14.28 -9.29 6.56
N ASP A 21 15.30 -9.54 5.75
CA ASP A 21 16.44 -10.42 6.09
C ASP A 21 17.17 -9.97 7.37
N ASP A 22 17.36 -8.66 7.56
CA ASP A 22 18.05 -8.11 8.72
C ASP A 22 17.33 -6.82 9.20
N PRO A 23 16.31 -6.96 10.06
CA PRO A 23 15.55 -5.80 10.54
C PRO A 23 16.40 -4.76 11.30
N THR A 24 17.55 -5.16 11.84
CA THR A 24 18.42 -4.25 12.62
C THR A 24 19.05 -3.13 11.78
N LYS A 25 19.03 -3.28 10.45
CA LYS A 25 19.52 -2.26 9.50
C LYS A 25 18.53 -1.14 9.24
N TYR A 26 17.30 -1.28 9.72
CA TYR A 26 16.19 -0.38 9.43
C TYR A 26 15.62 0.22 10.71
N ASN A 27 15.10 1.42 10.59
CA ASN A 27 14.18 1.98 11.58
C ASN A 27 12.77 1.67 11.11
N ILE A 28 12.07 0.75 11.81
CA ILE A 28 10.77 0.22 11.39
C ILE A 28 9.70 0.78 12.30
N GLU A 29 8.77 1.54 11.72
CA GLU A 29 7.57 2.04 12.41
C GLU A 29 6.37 1.17 12.01
N VAL A 30 5.61 0.69 12.99
CA VAL A 30 4.47 -0.20 12.79
C VAL A 30 3.20 0.35 13.42
N TYR A 31 2.11 0.30 12.66
CA TYR A 31 0.80 0.81 13.07
C TYR A 31 -0.29 -0.23 12.81
N ASP A 32 -1.32 -0.23 13.64
CA ASP A 32 -2.55 -0.97 13.42
C ASP A 32 -3.70 -0.37 14.25
N ILE A 33 -4.92 -0.51 13.76
CA ILE A 33 -6.12 -0.13 14.51
C ILE A 33 -6.38 -1.09 15.69
N ASP A 34 -5.98 -2.37 15.54
CA ASP A 34 -6.10 -3.44 16.54
C ASP A 34 -4.74 -4.15 16.72
N PRO A 35 -3.79 -3.55 17.49
CA PRO A 35 -2.43 -4.03 17.63
C PRO A 35 -2.31 -5.48 18.10
N LYS A 36 -1.61 -6.32 17.32
CA LYS A 36 -1.27 -7.71 17.65
C LYS A 36 0.24 -7.96 17.61
N TYR A 37 0.96 -7.19 16.81
CA TYR A 37 2.41 -7.26 16.71
C TYR A 37 3.07 -6.39 17.81
N PRO A 38 4.21 -6.81 18.39
CA PRO A 38 4.93 -6.03 19.40
C PRO A 38 5.26 -4.61 18.96
N ASP A 39 5.30 -3.67 19.91
CA ASP A 39 5.65 -2.26 19.71
C ASP A 39 4.77 -1.51 18.67
N THR A 40 3.62 -2.07 18.31
CA THR A 40 2.70 -1.46 17.36
C THR A 40 2.02 -0.22 17.95
N ILE A 41 2.10 0.88 17.23
CA ILE A 41 1.37 2.12 17.55
C ILE A 41 -0.11 1.91 17.18
N LYS A 42 -1.00 2.02 18.18
CA LYS A 42 -2.44 1.91 17.95
C LYS A 42 -2.97 3.15 17.27
N GLN A 43 -3.32 3.03 15.98
CA GLN A 43 -3.82 4.15 15.17
C GLN A 43 -4.62 3.65 13.97
N ASP A 44 -5.76 4.28 13.68
CA ASP A 44 -6.42 4.15 12.37
C ASP A 44 -5.66 5.04 11.37
N THR A 45 -4.76 4.45 10.60
CA THR A 45 -3.89 5.17 9.66
C THR A 45 -4.61 5.68 8.41
N LEU A 46 -5.86 5.29 8.19
CA LEU A 46 -6.72 5.88 7.16
C LEU A 46 -7.45 7.12 7.67
N ASP A 47 -7.88 7.16 8.93
CA ASP A 47 -8.51 8.36 9.53
C ASP A 47 -7.43 9.38 9.96
N CYS A 48 -6.30 8.92 10.46
CA CYS A 48 -5.16 9.73 10.88
C CYS A 48 -3.87 9.18 10.24
N PRO A 49 -3.55 9.56 8.98
CA PRO A 49 -2.36 9.08 8.31
C PRO A 49 -1.07 9.47 9.05
N PRO A 50 -0.12 8.54 9.23
CA PRO A 50 1.20 8.88 9.74
C PRO A 50 1.99 9.68 8.70
N ASP A 51 3.11 10.27 9.12
CA ASP A 51 4.02 10.93 8.19
C ASP A 51 4.79 9.86 7.38
N TYR A 52 4.57 9.83 6.06
CA TYR A 52 5.26 8.91 5.12
C TYR A 52 6.53 9.52 4.52
N LYS A 53 6.80 10.83 4.78
CA LYS A 53 7.95 11.50 4.23
C LYS A 53 9.26 10.79 4.64
N ASP A 54 10.15 10.63 3.67
CA ASP A 54 11.47 10.00 3.83
C ASP A 54 11.43 8.55 4.37
N LYS A 55 10.27 7.87 4.16
CA LYS A 55 10.07 6.47 4.56
C LYS A 55 9.71 5.61 3.35
N PHE A 56 10.09 4.33 3.44
CA PHE A 56 9.71 3.29 2.50
C PHE A 56 8.53 2.49 3.06
N ILE A 57 7.48 2.35 2.29
CA ILE A 57 6.26 1.66 2.72
C ILE A 57 6.37 0.17 2.42
N LEU A 58 6.05 -0.69 3.38
CA LEU A 58 5.91 -2.12 3.19
C LEU A 58 4.56 -2.52 3.79
N THR A 59 3.54 -2.86 2.97
CA THR A 59 2.20 -3.05 3.53
C THR A 59 1.24 -3.86 2.67
N ASN A 60 0.26 -4.46 3.36
CA ASN A 60 -0.95 -5.04 2.80
C ASN A 60 -2.16 -4.29 3.39
N PRO A 61 -2.65 -3.22 2.74
CA PRO A 61 -3.74 -2.43 3.26
C PRO A 61 -5.07 -3.22 3.28
N PRO A 62 -6.04 -2.84 4.13
CA PRO A 62 -7.31 -3.54 4.20
C PRO A 62 -8.13 -3.41 2.91
N TYR A 63 -8.83 -4.50 2.53
CA TYR A 63 -9.73 -4.56 1.38
C TYR A 63 -11.18 -4.64 1.88
N LEU A 64 -11.92 -3.56 1.77
CA LEU A 64 -13.34 -3.55 2.07
C LEU A 64 -14.05 -2.57 1.14
N ALA A 65 -14.92 -3.10 0.31
CA ALA A 65 -15.72 -2.28 -0.59
C ALA A 65 -16.75 -1.45 0.20
N ARG A 66 -16.96 -0.20 -0.23
CA ARG A 66 -17.90 0.75 0.40
C ARG A 66 -19.29 0.17 0.64
N ASN A 67 -19.83 -0.62 -0.29
CA ASN A 67 -21.18 -1.21 -0.17
C ASN A 67 -21.26 -2.28 0.93
N LYS A 68 -20.14 -2.88 1.32
CA LYS A 68 -20.05 -3.89 2.39
C LYS A 68 -19.76 -3.27 3.76
N SER A 69 -19.29 -2.02 3.82
CA SER A 69 -19.00 -1.33 5.08
C SER A 69 -20.25 -0.72 5.69
N THR A 70 -20.38 -0.74 7.02
CA THR A 70 -21.41 0.00 7.77
C THR A 70 -21.04 1.47 7.94
N ASN A 71 -19.75 1.77 8.08
CA ASN A 71 -19.24 3.15 8.21
C ASN A 71 -18.71 3.64 6.84
N LYS A 72 -19.23 4.76 6.35
CA LYS A 72 -18.88 5.34 5.06
C LYS A 72 -17.90 6.52 5.15
N LYS A 73 -17.58 6.98 6.37
CA LYS A 73 -16.79 8.20 6.63
C LYS A 73 -15.49 8.27 5.82
N LEU A 74 -14.69 7.19 5.83
CA LEU A 74 -13.41 7.16 5.10
C LEU A 74 -13.62 7.22 3.58
N TYR A 75 -14.59 6.47 3.07
CA TYR A 75 -14.89 6.47 1.63
C TYR A 75 -15.36 7.84 1.15
N ASP A 76 -16.15 8.56 1.96
CA ASP A 76 -16.62 9.92 1.66
C ASP A 76 -15.44 10.91 1.70
N ARG A 77 -14.59 10.81 2.73
CA ARG A 77 -13.39 11.65 2.88
C ARG A 77 -12.44 11.53 1.69
N TYR A 78 -12.17 10.30 1.26
CA TYR A 78 -11.25 10.01 0.15
C TYR A 78 -11.93 9.96 -1.22
N ASN A 79 -13.26 10.15 -1.26
CA ASN A 79 -14.07 10.07 -2.48
C ASN A 79 -13.79 8.79 -3.30
N THR A 80 -13.81 7.62 -2.63
CA THR A 80 -13.52 6.34 -3.27
C THR A 80 -14.45 5.23 -2.77
N ASN A 81 -14.30 4.03 -3.29
CA ASN A 81 -15.21 2.91 -3.05
C ASN A 81 -14.56 1.67 -2.43
N ASP A 82 -13.28 1.75 -2.03
CA ASP A 82 -12.59 0.66 -1.36
C ASP A 82 -11.51 1.19 -0.40
N LEU A 83 -11.23 0.47 0.71
CA LEU A 83 -10.27 0.93 1.73
C LEU A 83 -8.84 0.98 1.19
N TYR A 84 -8.40 0.01 0.37
CA TYR A 84 -7.06 0.07 -0.21
C TYR A 84 -6.87 1.31 -1.10
N LYS A 85 -7.96 1.80 -1.74
CA LYS A 85 -7.91 3.04 -2.53
C LYS A 85 -7.83 4.27 -1.63
N CYS A 86 -8.46 4.24 -0.44
CA CYS A 86 -8.25 5.29 0.57
C CYS A 86 -6.76 5.38 0.91
N PHE A 87 -6.09 4.24 1.11
CA PHE A 87 -4.65 4.20 1.36
C PHE A 87 -3.83 4.74 0.18
N ILE A 88 -4.13 4.33 -1.06
CA ILE A 88 -3.45 4.87 -2.26
C ILE A 88 -3.57 6.39 -2.33
N ILE A 89 -4.76 6.95 -2.06
CA ILE A 89 -4.96 8.41 -2.04
C ILE A 89 -4.18 9.04 -0.88
N SER A 90 -4.13 8.40 0.27
CA SER A 90 -3.36 8.89 1.43
C SER A 90 -1.87 9.06 1.10
N ILE A 91 -1.25 8.09 0.41
CA ILE A 91 0.17 8.18 0.02
C ILE A 91 0.42 9.10 -1.18
N ILE A 92 -0.61 9.42 -1.98
CA ILE A 92 -0.55 10.49 -2.99
C ILE A 92 -0.51 11.86 -2.30
N GLN A 93 -1.29 12.04 -1.23
CA GLN A 93 -1.38 13.30 -0.48
C GLN A 93 -0.18 13.51 0.46
N ASN A 94 0.42 12.44 0.96
CA ASN A 94 1.55 12.45 1.89
C ASN A 94 2.65 11.51 1.34
N VAL A 95 3.49 12.08 0.48
CA VAL A 95 4.37 11.33 -0.43
C VAL A 95 5.52 10.66 0.30
N SER A 96 5.65 9.34 0.14
CA SER A 96 6.74 8.48 0.62
C SER A 96 7.92 8.44 -0.37
N LEU A 97 9.03 7.80 0.02
CA LEU A 97 10.14 7.47 -0.92
C LEU A 97 9.73 6.41 -1.96
N GLY A 98 8.74 5.61 -1.65
CA GLY A 98 8.26 4.49 -2.43
C GLY A 98 7.76 3.37 -1.53
N GLY A 99 7.61 2.17 -2.08
CA GLY A 99 7.16 1.05 -1.27
C GLY A 99 6.95 -0.24 -2.03
N ILE A 100 6.62 -1.26 -1.26
CA ILE A 100 6.04 -2.52 -1.73
C ILE A 100 4.66 -2.62 -1.09
N ILE A 101 3.62 -2.72 -1.93
CA ILE A 101 2.24 -2.88 -1.47
C ILE A 101 1.60 -4.10 -2.10
N ILE A 102 0.79 -4.83 -1.32
CA ILE A 102 -0.05 -5.91 -1.84
C ILE A 102 -1.46 -5.37 -1.99
N ILE A 103 -2.01 -5.39 -3.18
CA ILE A 103 -3.30 -4.79 -3.50
C ILE A 103 -4.09 -5.65 -4.49
N PRO A 104 -5.42 -5.50 -4.56
CA PRO A 104 -6.21 -6.13 -5.60
C PRO A 104 -5.72 -5.77 -7.00
N LEU A 105 -5.61 -6.78 -7.87
CA LEU A 105 -5.19 -6.61 -9.27
C LEU A 105 -6.08 -5.61 -10.02
N ASN A 106 -7.31 -5.39 -9.55
CA ASN A 106 -8.21 -4.36 -10.05
C ASN A 106 -7.61 -2.95 -10.06
N PHE A 107 -6.67 -2.63 -9.18
CA PHE A 107 -5.98 -1.34 -9.25
C PHE A 107 -5.29 -1.15 -10.60
N ILE A 108 -4.71 -2.22 -11.14
CA ILE A 108 -3.99 -2.19 -12.42
C ILE A 108 -4.95 -2.38 -13.61
N SER A 109 -5.90 -3.33 -13.52
CA SER A 109 -6.68 -3.82 -14.67
C SER A 109 -8.03 -3.13 -14.86
N SER A 110 -8.57 -2.42 -13.88
CA SER A 110 -9.89 -1.79 -13.98
C SER A 110 -9.95 -0.72 -15.07
N ILE A 111 -11.00 -0.78 -15.89
CA ILE A 111 -11.29 0.20 -16.95
C ILE A 111 -12.30 1.28 -16.52
N ARG A 112 -12.71 1.27 -15.24
CA ARG A 112 -13.64 2.28 -14.72
C ARG A 112 -12.95 3.65 -14.68
N LYS A 113 -13.65 4.70 -15.08
CA LYS A 113 -13.10 6.06 -15.18
C LYS A 113 -12.39 6.51 -13.89
N ALA A 114 -13.05 6.33 -12.74
CA ALA A 114 -12.46 6.73 -11.44
C ALA A 114 -11.17 5.96 -11.11
N ASP A 115 -11.06 4.67 -11.49
CA ASP A 115 -9.87 3.86 -11.26
C ASP A 115 -8.73 4.26 -12.20
N ILE A 116 -9.06 4.62 -13.44
CA ILE A 116 -8.09 5.16 -14.41
C ILE A 116 -7.53 6.51 -13.91
N GLU A 117 -8.40 7.38 -13.41
CA GLU A 117 -8.00 8.69 -12.86
C GLU A 117 -7.10 8.52 -11.63
N LEU A 118 -7.46 7.61 -10.70
CA LEU A 118 -6.64 7.32 -9.54
C LEU A 118 -5.24 6.79 -9.92
N ARG A 119 -5.16 5.86 -10.90
CA ARG A 119 -3.87 5.38 -11.40
C ARG A 119 -3.02 6.50 -12.02
N LYS A 120 -3.65 7.39 -12.79
CA LYS A 120 -2.94 8.56 -13.35
C LYS A 120 -2.32 9.42 -12.27
N LEU A 121 -3.10 9.79 -11.24
CA LEU A 121 -2.61 10.57 -10.11
C LEU A 121 -1.45 9.87 -9.39
N PHE A 122 -1.58 8.55 -9.17
CA PHE A 122 -0.50 7.76 -8.57
C PHE A 122 0.76 7.80 -9.44
N LEU A 123 0.61 7.59 -10.76
CA LEU A 123 1.72 7.57 -11.71
C LEU A 123 2.31 8.96 -12.02
N GLU A 124 1.67 10.06 -11.64
CA GLU A 124 2.28 11.38 -11.66
C GLU A 124 3.38 11.52 -10.61
N ILE A 125 3.21 10.85 -9.47
CA ILE A 125 4.12 10.95 -8.30
C ILE A 125 5.11 9.80 -8.26
N TYR A 126 4.65 8.60 -8.59
CA TYR A 126 5.41 7.37 -8.45
C TYR A 126 5.67 6.68 -9.79
N SER A 127 6.81 6.01 -9.87
CA SER A 127 7.18 5.11 -10.96
C SER A 127 7.06 3.67 -10.45
N VAL A 128 6.23 2.87 -11.10
CA VAL A 128 6.12 1.42 -10.81
C VAL A 128 7.32 0.72 -11.45
N LYS A 129 8.04 -0.04 -10.66
CA LYS A 129 9.26 -0.76 -11.08
C LYS A 129 9.03 -2.24 -11.30
N MET A 130 8.13 -2.84 -10.50
CA MET A 130 7.82 -4.28 -10.58
C MET A 130 6.39 -4.55 -10.14
N ILE A 131 5.76 -5.50 -10.80
CA ILE A 131 4.46 -6.06 -10.44
C ILE A 131 4.61 -7.58 -10.43
N ASN A 132 4.26 -8.21 -9.30
CA ASN A 132 4.12 -9.67 -9.21
C ASN A 132 2.63 -9.99 -9.10
N ILE A 133 2.11 -10.77 -10.03
CA ILE A 133 0.71 -11.20 -10.09
C ILE A 133 0.64 -12.62 -9.55
N PHE A 134 -0.28 -12.88 -8.62
CA PHE A 134 -0.51 -14.20 -8.06
C PHE A 134 -1.79 -14.77 -8.65
N GLU A 135 -1.66 -15.91 -9.38
CA GLU A 135 -2.80 -16.62 -9.98
C GLU A 135 -3.58 -17.42 -8.95
N GLU A 136 -2.87 -17.96 -7.95
CA GLU A 136 -3.50 -18.67 -6.84
C GLU A 136 -4.07 -17.72 -5.80
N GLN A 137 -5.04 -18.21 -5.03
CA GLN A 137 -5.62 -17.46 -3.91
C GLN A 137 -4.59 -17.31 -2.79
N VAL A 138 -4.11 -16.10 -2.59
CA VAL A 138 -3.08 -15.78 -1.57
C VAL A 138 -3.66 -15.65 -0.16
N PHE A 139 -4.94 -15.27 -0.03
CA PHE A 139 -5.61 -15.04 1.25
C PHE A 139 -6.94 -15.80 1.32
N ASP A 140 -7.19 -16.51 2.43
CA ASP A 140 -8.39 -17.31 2.65
C ASP A 140 -9.69 -16.47 2.66
N ASP A 141 -9.62 -15.22 3.09
CA ASP A 141 -10.76 -14.32 3.31
C ASP A 141 -11.10 -13.46 2.09
N THR A 142 -10.37 -13.55 0.98
CA THR A 142 -10.65 -12.76 -0.21
C THR A 142 -10.67 -13.58 -1.48
N THR A 143 -11.65 -13.30 -2.33
CA THR A 143 -11.74 -13.87 -3.70
C THR A 143 -11.05 -12.99 -4.74
N TYR A 144 -10.38 -11.92 -4.32
CA TYR A 144 -9.68 -11.03 -5.23
C TYR A 144 -8.33 -11.62 -5.65
N SER A 145 -8.05 -11.66 -6.95
CA SER A 145 -6.68 -11.78 -7.42
C SER A 145 -5.90 -10.56 -6.95
N VAL A 146 -4.75 -10.80 -6.35
CA VAL A 146 -3.89 -9.75 -5.80
C VAL A 146 -2.57 -9.67 -6.56
N CYS A 147 -1.92 -8.53 -6.45
CA CYS A 147 -0.55 -8.35 -6.92
C CYS A 147 0.29 -7.64 -5.85
N SER A 148 1.57 -7.92 -5.81
CA SER A 148 2.51 -7.02 -5.14
C SER A 148 3.05 -6.02 -6.14
N MET A 149 3.12 -4.75 -5.73
CA MET A 149 3.59 -3.66 -6.56
C MET A 149 4.74 -2.93 -5.86
N TYR A 150 5.93 -2.98 -6.48
CA TYR A 150 7.08 -2.18 -6.09
C TYR A 150 7.08 -0.87 -6.86
N PHE A 151 7.15 0.24 -6.15
CA PHE A 151 7.13 1.58 -6.72
C PHE A 151 8.12 2.50 -6.00
N LEU A 152 8.59 3.52 -6.68
CA LEU A 152 9.46 4.55 -6.13
C LEU A 152 8.91 5.94 -6.46
N LYS A 153 9.16 6.92 -5.60
CA LYS A 153 8.93 8.32 -5.94
C LYS A 153 9.69 8.68 -7.20
N LYS A 154 9.04 9.33 -8.13
CA LYS A 154 9.67 9.73 -9.40
C LYS A 154 10.83 10.68 -9.19
N THR A 155 11.84 10.51 -10.03
CA THR A 155 12.99 11.39 -10.22
C THR A 155 13.07 11.78 -11.68
N ASP A 156 13.84 12.80 -12.02
CA ASP A 156 14.00 13.30 -13.40
C ASP A 156 14.65 12.28 -14.36
N ILE A 157 15.16 11.14 -13.84
CA ILE A 157 15.93 10.12 -14.57
C ILE A 157 15.11 8.80 -14.70
N ASP A 158 13.84 8.78 -14.34
CA ASP A 158 13.05 7.55 -14.35
C ASP A 158 12.85 6.98 -15.75
N THR A 159 13.18 5.68 -15.91
CA THR A 159 12.84 4.90 -17.11
C THR A 159 11.47 4.21 -16.90
N ASP A 160 10.63 4.24 -17.92
CA ASP A 160 9.26 3.67 -17.88
C ASP A 160 9.21 2.13 -18.01
N ASN A 161 10.30 1.43 -17.69
CA ASN A 161 10.35 -0.02 -17.76
C ASN A 161 9.78 -0.68 -16.51
N ILE A 162 8.62 -1.33 -16.65
CA ILE A 162 7.98 -2.11 -15.57
C ILE A 162 8.29 -3.59 -15.80
N LYS A 163 8.83 -4.27 -14.78
CA LYS A 163 8.96 -5.73 -14.78
C LYS A 163 7.67 -6.36 -14.27
N VAL A 164 7.12 -7.32 -15.02
CA VAL A 164 5.92 -8.06 -14.61
C VAL A 164 6.26 -9.54 -14.51
N HIS A 165 5.93 -10.14 -13.37
CA HIS A 165 6.06 -11.57 -13.10
C HIS A 165 4.68 -12.13 -12.78
N ILE A 166 4.40 -13.36 -13.23
CA ILE A 166 3.15 -14.08 -12.97
C ILE A 166 3.53 -15.39 -12.29
N TYR A 167 2.93 -15.68 -11.15
CA TYR A 167 3.20 -16.85 -10.30
C TYR A 167 1.95 -17.69 -10.08
#